data_2c6373093ce79e705997503c4e07eb10
#
_entry.id   2c6373093ce79e705997503c4e07eb10
#
_cell.length_a   1.000
_cell.length_b   1.000
_cell.length_c   1.000
_cell.angle_alpha   90.00
_cell.angle_beta   90.00
_cell.angle_gamma   90.00
#
_symmetry.space_group_name_H-M   'P 1'
#
loop_
_entity.id
_entity.type
_entity.pdbx_description
1 polymer ?
#
loop_
_entity_poly.entity_id
_entity_poly.type
_entity_poly.pdbx_seq_one_letter_code
_entity_poly.pdbx_strand_id
1 'polypeptide(L)'
;MTLRPFHLAIPVSDIEIAKDFYGSKLGFSEGRSDDHWVDYDFFGHQLVCHIGEVNSISNEVDGKDVPIPHFGIVLEWDQFDLFSDKIRSSNIKFIIEPYVRFEGLPGEQKTMFFLDPFGNALEFKSFKKDSEIFNK
;
A
#
# COMPACT_ATOMS: atom_id res chain seq x y z
N MET A 1 0.37 23.49 11.67
CA MET A 1 0.09 23.24 10.23
C MET A 1 -0.74 21.97 10.10
N THR A 2 -1.86 22.05 9.38
CA THR A 2 -2.68 20.88 9.08
C THR A 2 -1.99 20.02 8.03
N LEU A 3 -1.94 18.70 8.27
CA LEU A 3 -1.40 17.76 7.28
C LEU A 3 -2.28 17.78 6.03
N ARG A 4 -1.66 17.98 4.86
CA ARG A 4 -2.36 18.02 3.58
C ARG A 4 -2.32 16.65 2.91
N PRO A 5 -3.34 16.32 2.09
CA PRO A 5 -3.30 15.08 1.33
C PRO A 5 -2.09 14.98 0.42
N PHE A 6 -1.46 13.83 0.45
CA PHE A 6 -0.41 13.47 -0.51
C PHE A 6 -1.08 13.07 -1.82
N HIS A 7 -0.44 13.35 -2.94
CA HIS A 7 -0.93 12.99 -4.27
C HIS A 7 0.07 12.04 -4.94
N LEU A 8 -0.41 10.90 -5.41
CA LEU A 8 0.40 9.90 -6.11
C LEU A 8 -0.35 9.40 -7.32
N ALA A 9 0.31 9.34 -8.47
CA ALA A 9 -0.20 8.72 -9.68
C ALA A 9 0.56 7.43 -9.96
N ILE A 10 -0.16 6.35 -10.25
CA ILE A 10 0.42 5.04 -10.56
C ILE A 10 -0.08 4.56 -11.93
N PRO A 11 0.76 3.79 -12.66
CA PRO A 11 0.34 3.22 -13.94
C PRO A 11 -0.53 1.98 -13.74
N VAL A 12 -1.59 1.87 -14.54
CA VAL A 12 -2.46 0.69 -14.62
C VAL A 12 -2.72 0.39 -16.09
N SER A 13 -2.93 -0.87 -16.45
CA SER A 13 -3.17 -1.21 -17.85
C SER A 13 -4.64 -1.29 -18.22
N ASP A 14 -5.54 -1.26 -17.23
CA ASP A 14 -6.98 -1.39 -17.44
C ASP A 14 -7.73 -0.69 -16.32
N ILE A 15 -8.59 0.29 -16.68
CA ILE A 15 -9.32 1.09 -15.68
C ILE A 15 -10.38 0.26 -14.95
N GLU A 16 -11.10 -0.62 -15.64
CA GLU A 16 -12.13 -1.44 -14.98
C GLU A 16 -11.53 -2.44 -13.99
N ILE A 17 -10.38 -3.02 -14.33
CA ILE A 17 -9.65 -3.90 -13.40
C ILE A 17 -9.12 -3.08 -12.20
N ALA A 18 -8.65 -1.86 -12.43
CA ALA A 18 -8.23 -0.97 -11.36
C ALA A 18 -9.39 -0.65 -10.40
N LYS A 19 -10.58 -0.38 -10.95
CA LYS A 19 -11.78 -0.11 -10.14
C LYS A 19 -12.20 -1.34 -9.31
N ASP A 20 -12.09 -2.52 -9.87
CA ASP A 20 -12.38 -3.75 -9.12
C ASP A 20 -11.41 -3.91 -7.95
N PHE A 21 -10.13 -3.69 -8.20
CA PHE A 21 -9.10 -3.88 -7.15
C PHE A 21 -9.17 -2.79 -6.08
N TYR A 22 -9.01 -1.53 -6.46
CA TYR A 22 -8.92 -0.42 -5.50
C TYR A 22 -10.28 -0.05 -4.91
N GLY A 23 -11.34 -0.12 -5.71
CA GLY A 23 -12.70 0.19 -5.26
C GLY A 23 -13.37 -0.97 -4.57
N SER A 24 -13.54 -2.10 -5.25
CA SER A 24 -14.33 -3.23 -4.73
C SER A 24 -13.57 -4.05 -3.70
N LYS A 25 -12.33 -4.45 -4.00
CA LYS A 25 -11.55 -5.32 -3.10
C LYS A 25 -10.97 -4.55 -1.92
N LEU A 26 -10.30 -3.44 -2.17
CA LEU A 26 -9.69 -2.64 -1.11
C LEU A 26 -10.67 -1.68 -0.43
N GLY A 27 -11.80 -1.38 -1.09
CA GLY A 27 -12.86 -0.58 -0.48
C GLY A 27 -12.61 0.92 -0.45
N PHE A 28 -11.70 1.44 -1.28
CA PHE A 28 -11.47 2.89 -1.36
C PHE A 28 -12.59 3.58 -2.13
N SER A 29 -12.94 4.80 -1.70
CA SER A 29 -13.97 5.58 -2.36
C SER A 29 -13.43 6.18 -3.66
N GLU A 30 -14.16 5.97 -4.75
CA GLU A 30 -13.80 6.50 -6.06
C GLU A 30 -14.16 7.98 -6.15
N GLY A 31 -13.25 8.77 -6.70
CA GLY A 31 -13.48 10.15 -7.04
C GLY A 31 -13.86 10.32 -8.51
N ARG A 32 -13.15 11.19 -9.22
CA ARG A 32 -13.38 11.38 -10.66
C ARG A 32 -12.74 10.27 -11.48
N SER A 33 -13.28 10.04 -12.68
CA SER A 33 -12.70 9.09 -13.62
C SER A 33 -13.06 9.43 -15.06
N ASP A 34 -12.26 8.93 -15.99
CA ASP A 34 -12.61 8.86 -17.41
C ASP A 34 -12.04 7.55 -17.97
N ASP A 35 -11.89 7.46 -19.29
CA ASP A 35 -11.42 6.22 -19.92
C ASP A 35 -9.94 5.93 -19.66
N HIS A 36 -9.18 6.91 -19.16
CA HIS A 36 -7.71 6.81 -19.03
C HIS A 36 -7.22 6.94 -17.60
N TRP A 37 -8.08 7.30 -16.66
CA TRP A 37 -7.67 7.47 -15.27
C TRP A 37 -8.85 7.37 -14.31
N VAL A 38 -8.55 7.10 -13.05
CA VAL A 38 -9.52 7.08 -11.94
C VAL A 38 -8.84 7.53 -10.65
N ASP A 39 -9.52 8.38 -9.89
CA ASP A 39 -9.06 8.89 -8.59
C ASP A 39 -9.65 8.07 -7.45
N TYR A 40 -8.88 7.90 -6.40
CA TYR A 40 -9.33 7.26 -5.16
C TYR A 40 -8.96 8.08 -3.93
N ASP A 41 -9.84 8.05 -2.94
CA ASP A 41 -9.53 8.47 -1.58
C ASP A 41 -8.76 7.33 -0.92
N PHE A 42 -7.44 7.49 -0.83
CA PHE A 42 -6.53 6.50 -0.27
C PHE A 42 -6.11 6.97 1.12
N PHE A 43 -6.88 6.58 2.14
CA PHE A 43 -6.65 6.98 3.53
C PHE A 43 -6.57 8.50 3.70
N GLY A 44 -7.39 9.26 2.97
CA GLY A 44 -7.36 10.73 2.98
C GLY A 44 -6.34 11.34 2.03
N HIS A 45 -5.59 10.54 1.29
CA HIS A 45 -4.66 10.99 0.26
C HIS A 45 -5.25 10.73 -1.13
N GLN A 46 -4.75 11.43 -2.14
CA GLN A 46 -5.25 11.26 -3.50
C GLN A 46 -4.37 10.28 -4.26
N LEU A 47 -4.93 9.14 -4.60
CA LEU A 47 -4.29 8.14 -5.46
C LEU A 47 -4.95 8.20 -6.83
N VAL A 48 -4.16 8.33 -7.89
CA VAL A 48 -4.66 8.35 -9.26
C VAL A 48 -4.10 7.15 -10.02
N CYS A 49 -4.99 6.36 -10.59
CA CYS A 49 -4.62 5.27 -11.50
C CYS A 49 -4.70 5.79 -12.92
N HIS A 50 -3.58 5.86 -13.63
CA HIS A 50 -3.49 6.29 -15.03
C HIS A 50 -3.11 5.13 -15.93
N ILE A 51 -3.67 5.09 -17.14
CA ILE A 51 -3.24 4.10 -18.13
C ILE A 51 -1.74 4.25 -18.40
N GLY A 52 -1.00 3.17 -18.24
CA GLY A 52 0.44 3.13 -18.42
C GLY A 52 1.01 1.78 -18.03
N GLU A 53 2.32 1.65 -18.13
CA GLU A 53 3.03 0.40 -17.79
C GLU A 53 3.82 0.55 -16.49
N VAL A 54 3.86 -0.54 -15.71
CA VAL A 54 4.62 -0.59 -14.47
C VAL A 54 6.06 -0.96 -14.78
N ASN A 55 7.00 -0.19 -14.22
CA ASN A 55 8.42 -0.51 -14.18
C ASN A 55 8.87 -0.57 -12.73
N SER A 56 9.49 -1.68 -12.33
CA SER A 56 9.98 -1.84 -10.98
C SER A 56 11.33 -2.55 -10.95
N ILE A 57 12.09 -2.27 -9.90
CA ILE A 57 13.31 -2.99 -9.55
C ILE A 57 13.10 -3.59 -8.16
N SER A 58 14.04 -4.38 -7.67
CA SER A 58 13.98 -4.91 -6.31
C SER A 58 15.27 -4.63 -5.54
N ASN A 59 15.14 -4.62 -4.23
CA ASN A 59 16.25 -4.46 -3.30
C ASN A 59 16.11 -5.50 -2.19
N GLU A 60 17.22 -6.02 -1.69
CA GLU A 60 17.17 -7.00 -0.62
C GLU A 60 17.08 -6.31 0.73
N VAL A 61 16.06 -6.68 1.54
CA VAL A 61 15.87 -6.21 2.91
C VAL A 61 15.46 -7.42 3.76
N ASP A 62 16.18 -7.70 4.83
CA ASP A 62 15.93 -8.85 5.73
C ASP A 62 15.88 -10.18 4.95
N GLY A 63 16.69 -10.34 3.90
CA GLY A 63 16.72 -11.54 3.07
C GLY A 63 15.53 -11.66 2.10
N LYS A 64 14.73 -10.61 1.94
CA LYS A 64 13.55 -10.58 1.08
C LYS A 64 13.75 -9.62 -0.07
N ASP A 65 13.24 -9.97 -1.25
CA ASP A 65 13.23 -9.08 -2.41
C ASP A 65 12.11 -8.06 -2.26
N VAL A 66 12.48 -6.81 -2.02
CA VAL A 66 11.54 -5.71 -1.85
C VAL A 66 11.40 -4.95 -3.16
N PRO A 67 10.20 -4.89 -3.75
CA PRO A 67 10.01 -4.15 -5.00
C PRO A 67 10.08 -2.63 -4.80
N ILE A 68 10.59 -1.93 -5.82
CA ILE A 68 10.70 -0.47 -5.84
C ILE A 68 10.21 0.03 -7.21
N PRO A 69 9.31 1.02 -7.30
CA PRO A 69 8.70 1.71 -6.16
C PRO A 69 7.66 0.87 -5.44
N HIS A 70 7.37 1.26 -4.22
CA HIS A 70 6.21 0.75 -3.49
C HIS A 70 5.61 1.92 -2.69
N PHE A 71 4.35 1.79 -2.32
CA PHE A 71 3.64 2.81 -1.57
C PHE A 71 2.62 2.17 -0.63
N GLY A 72 2.19 2.94 0.35
CA GLY A 72 1.18 2.49 1.31
C GLY A 72 1.10 3.46 2.47
N ILE A 73 0.55 2.98 3.57
CA ILE A 73 0.28 3.79 4.75
C ILE A 73 0.98 3.16 5.95
N VAL A 74 1.48 4.01 6.84
CA VAL A 74 1.88 3.61 8.17
C VAL A 74 0.60 3.62 9.02
N LEU A 75 0.07 2.44 9.28
CA LEU A 75 -1.17 2.25 10.01
C LEU A 75 -0.93 2.29 11.52
N GLU A 76 -2.01 2.48 12.28
CA GLU A 76 -1.96 2.23 13.72
C GLU A 76 -1.75 0.74 14.00
N TRP A 77 -1.13 0.42 15.13
CA TRP A 77 -0.71 -0.95 15.45
C TRP A 77 -1.86 -1.95 15.38
N ASP A 78 -3.03 -1.59 15.93
CA ASP A 78 -4.19 -2.48 15.94
C ASP A 78 -4.87 -2.57 14.57
N GLN A 79 -4.80 -1.52 13.77
CA GLN A 79 -5.41 -1.49 12.44
C GLN A 79 -4.63 -2.33 11.42
N PHE A 80 -3.34 -2.52 11.63
CA PHE A 80 -2.53 -3.33 10.74
C PHE A 80 -3.07 -4.76 10.60
N ASP A 81 -3.38 -5.40 11.73
CA ASP A 81 -3.88 -6.78 11.72
C ASP A 81 -5.26 -6.87 11.05
N LEU A 82 -6.13 -5.90 11.31
CA LEU A 82 -7.45 -5.84 10.66
C LEU A 82 -7.32 -5.68 9.14
N PHE A 83 -6.38 -4.84 8.70
CA PHE A 83 -6.15 -4.62 7.28
C PHE A 83 -5.54 -5.87 6.62
N SER A 84 -4.60 -6.55 7.27
CA SER A 84 -4.03 -7.78 6.73
C SER A 84 -5.08 -8.89 6.59
N ASP A 85 -6.02 -8.99 7.54
CA ASP A 85 -7.14 -9.92 7.45
C ASP A 85 -8.05 -9.60 6.26
N LYS A 86 -8.30 -8.32 6.01
CA LYS A 86 -9.07 -7.86 4.86
C LYS A 86 -8.38 -8.24 3.54
N ILE A 87 -7.08 -8.08 3.45
CA ILE A 87 -6.29 -8.47 2.26
C ILE A 87 -6.45 -9.97 2.00
N ARG A 88 -6.29 -10.80 3.03
CA ARG A 88 -6.47 -12.26 2.90
C ARG A 88 -7.88 -12.62 2.45
N SER A 89 -8.90 -12.04 3.06
CA SER A 89 -10.30 -12.35 2.75
C SER A 89 -10.73 -11.86 1.36
N SER A 90 -9.98 -10.93 0.78
CA SER A 90 -10.22 -10.42 -0.59
C SER A 90 -9.49 -11.25 -1.66
N ASN A 91 -8.89 -12.38 -1.28
CA ASN A 91 -8.12 -13.27 -2.17
C ASN A 91 -6.91 -12.57 -2.81
N ILE A 92 -6.35 -11.58 -2.13
CA ILE A 92 -5.11 -10.93 -2.52
C ILE A 92 -3.97 -11.66 -1.83
N LYS A 93 -2.98 -12.10 -2.60
CA LYS A 93 -1.83 -12.83 -2.06
C LYS A 93 -0.73 -11.85 -1.68
N PHE A 94 -0.13 -12.09 -0.51
CA PHE A 94 1.07 -11.35 -0.11
C PHE A 94 2.28 -11.83 -0.91
N ILE A 95 3.13 -10.90 -1.36
CA ILE A 95 4.48 -11.24 -1.82
C ILE A 95 5.46 -11.29 -0.66
N ILE A 96 5.19 -10.53 0.41
CA ILE A 96 5.86 -10.63 1.69
C ILE A 96 4.77 -10.70 2.75
N GLU A 97 4.64 -11.87 3.38
CA GLU A 97 3.66 -12.09 4.44
C GLU A 97 3.90 -11.12 5.60
N PRO A 98 2.83 -10.71 6.32
CA PRO A 98 3.01 -9.86 7.50
C PRO A 98 4.04 -10.44 8.46
N TYR A 99 5.01 -9.63 8.87
CA TYR A 99 6.02 -10.04 9.85
C TYR A 99 6.48 -8.84 10.68
N VAL A 100 7.07 -9.12 11.82
CA VAL A 100 7.58 -8.13 12.77
C VAL A 100 9.08 -7.95 12.55
N ARG A 101 9.54 -6.69 12.51
CA ARG A 101 10.96 -6.33 12.47
C ARG A 101 11.32 -5.70 13.80
N PHE A 102 12.56 -5.92 14.23
CA PHE A 102 13.11 -5.32 15.47
C PHE A 102 12.26 -5.62 16.71
N GLU A 103 11.74 -6.86 16.81
CA GLU A 103 10.87 -7.27 17.92
C GLU A 103 11.58 -7.08 19.28
N GLY A 104 10.89 -6.37 20.20
CA GLY A 104 11.42 -6.07 21.51
C GLY A 104 12.48 -4.98 21.55
N LEU A 105 12.77 -4.34 20.41
CA LEU A 105 13.80 -3.29 20.29
C LEU A 105 13.15 -1.96 19.91
N PRO A 106 13.88 -0.83 20.06
CA PRO A 106 13.40 0.44 19.50
C PRO A 106 13.16 0.32 17.99
N GLY A 107 12.06 0.92 17.52
CA GLY A 107 11.68 0.83 16.11
C GLY A 107 10.94 -0.44 15.74
N GLU A 108 10.48 -1.23 16.72
CA GLU A 108 9.66 -2.41 16.45
C GLU A 108 8.50 -2.05 15.53
N GLN A 109 8.37 -2.80 14.43
CA GLN A 109 7.38 -2.53 13.39
C GLN A 109 6.89 -3.81 12.74
N LYS A 110 5.69 -3.72 12.15
CA LYS A 110 5.11 -4.77 11.29
C LYS A 110 5.08 -4.25 9.87
N THR A 111 5.22 -5.15 8.90
CA THR A 111 5.09 -4.81 7.48
C THR A 111 4.48 -5.95 6.70
N MET A 112 3.84 -5.62 5.57
CA MET A 112 3.32 -6.56 4.59
C MET A 112 3.42 -5.95 3.21
N PHE A 113 3.62 -6.79 2.18
CA PHE A 113 3.65 -6.35 0.79
C PHE A 113 2.71 -7.20 -0.06
N PHE A 114 1.98 -6.55 -0.95
CA PHE A 114 1.22 -7.24 -1.99
C PHE A 114 1.25 -6.41 -3.28
N LEU A 115 0.91 -7.07 -4.38
CA LEU A 115 0.85 -6.40 -5.69
C LEU A 115 -0.59 -6.15 -6.08
N ASP A 116 -0.81 -5.05 -6.81
CA ASP A 116 -2.06 -4.88 -7.53
C ASP A 116 -2.05 -5.76 -8.80
N PRO A 117 -3.15 -5.84 -9.58
CA PRO A 117 -3.19 -6.69 -10.77
C PRO A 117 -2.21 -6.31 -11.87
N PHE A 118 -1.59 -5.14 -11.78
CA PHE A 118 -0.68 -4.61 -12.81
C PHE A 118 0.78 -4.72 -12.41
N GLY A 119 1.05 -5.15 -11.17
CA GLY A 119 2.40 -5.25 -10.64
C GLY A 119 2.86 -4.04 -9.82
N ASN A 120 2.00 -3.05 -9.57
CA ASN A 120 2.32 -2.00 -8.60
C ASN A 120 2.40 -2.63 -7.22
N ALA A 121 3.45 -2.28 -6.46
CA ALA A 121 3.67 -2.84 -5.14
C ALA A 121 3.14 -1.91 -4.05
N LEU A 122 2.40 -2.50 -3.11
CA LEU A 122 1.92 -1.79 -1.94
C LEU A 122 2.58 -2.37 -0.70
N GLU A 123 3.05 -1.48 0.17
CA GLU A 123 3.51 -1.83 1.50
C GLU A 123 2.64 -1.13 2.52
N PHE A 124 2.09 -1.88 3.46
CA PHE A 124 1.46 -1.33 4.64
C PHE A 124 2.30 -1.73 5.84
N LYS A 125 2.51 -0.80 6.73
CA LYS A 125 3.36 -1.04 7.89
C LYS A 125 2.77 -0.34 9.11
N SER A 126 3.28 -0.68 10.27
CA SER A 126 2.90 -0.05 11.52
C SER A 126 4.07 -0.09 12.48
N PHE A 127 4.28 0.98 13.22
CA PHE A 127 5.25 1.01 14.31
C PHE A 127 4.51 0.78 15.62
N LYS A 128 5.11 0.00 16.50
CA LYS A 128 4.53 -0.25 17.83
C LYS A 128 4.35 1.05 18.60
N LYS A 129 5.29 1.99 18.39
CA LYS A 129 5.25 3.34 18.95
C LYS A 129 5.42 4.36 17.82
N ASP A 130 4.40 5.16 17.58
CA ASP A 130 4.44 6.19 16.53
C ASP A 130 5.61 7.16 16.69
N SER A 131 6.04 7.41 17.94
CA SER A 131 7.20 8.26 18.22
C SER A 131 8.50 7.73 17.64
N GLU A 132 8.54 6.47 17.21
CA GLU A 132 9.74 5.84 16.67
C GLU A 132 9.79 5.79 15.14
N ILE A 133 8.77 6.30 14.45
CA ILE A 133 8.72 6.28 12.98
C ILE A 133 9.94 6.95 12.36
N PHE A 134 10.38 8.07 12.93
CA PHE A 134 11.51 8.84 12.41
C PHE A 134 12.76 8.80 13.30
N ASN A 135 12.80 7.88 14.24
CA ASN A 135 13.96 7.71 15.10
C ASN A 135 15.16 7.13 14.33
N LYS A 136 16.35 7.56 14.73
CA LYS A 136 17.62 7.06 14.17
C LYS A 136 18.16 5.91 14.99
#